data_241c56f71527a4aa2a96661d9b79586d
#
_entry.id   241c56f71527a4aa2a96661d9b79586d
#
_cell.length_a   1.000
_cell.length_b   1.000
_cell.length_c   1.000
_cell.angle_alpha   90.00
_cell.angle_beta   90.00
_cell.angle_gamma   90.00
#
_symmetry.space_group_name_H-M   'P 1'
#
loop_
_entity.id
_entity.type
_entity.pdbx_description
1 polymer ?
#
loop_
_entity_poly.entity_id
_entity_poly.type
_entity_poly.pdbx_seq_one_letter_code
_entity_poly.pdbx_strand_id
1 'polypeptide(L)'
;RDQGEPGVSGVQVSNQLEISTTDEEGRWELPGDEDVTFFVIKPRDWMTPVNGHQLPRFFYTHKPAGSPDQSFPGIAPTGPLPSSIDFPLIQAQEPEKFEAVFFGDPQPRNVREVEYIGHDVVEELIGTSAKFGVTLGDIVFDDLAVFEPLNATIALIGIPWYNVIGNHDINYDSAEDADSDETFTRTYGPNYYSFDYGPVHFLVLDNILWGGAKPEGSGSYSGGIEQTQLDFIRNDLALVS
;
A
#
# COMPACT_ATOMS: atom_id res chain seq x y z
N ARG A 1 20.78 -4.09 5.21
CA ARG A 1 21.12 -5.52 5.23
C ARG A 1 22.07 -5.79 6.40
N ASP A 2 21.69 -6.69 7.28
CA ASP A 2 22.55 -7.06 8.40
C ASP A 2 23.76 -7.90 7.88
N GLN A 3 24.88 -7.78 8.58
CA GLN A 3 26.09 -8.43 8.14
C GLN A 3 25.93 -9.97 8.19
N GLY A 4 25.94 -10.61 7.01
CA GLY A 4 25.80 -12.07 6.86
C GLY A 4 24.41 -12.54 6.44
N GLU A 5 23.44 -11.67 6.25
CA GLU A 5 22.16 -12.03 5.64
C GLU A 5 22.34 -12.29 4.13
N PRO A 6 21.86 -13.44 3.61
CA PRO A 6 21.91 -13.71 2.17
C PRO A 6 20.96 -12.77 1.42
N GLY A 7 21.32 -12.38 0.21
CA GLY A 7 20.37 -11.80 -0.72
C GLY A 7 19.44 -12.86 -1.28
N VAL A 8 18.25 -12.47 -1.71
CA VAL A 8 17.29 -13.36 -2.37
C VAL A 8 17.26 -13.00 -3.86
N SER A 9 17.65 -13.94 -4.70
CA SER A 9 17.65 -13.79 -6.16
C SER A 9 16.24 -13.99 -6.73
N GLY A 10 15.94 -13.31 -7.85
CA GLY A 10 14.68 -13.49 -8.58
C GLY A 10 13.50 -12.74 -7.98
N VAL A 11 13.73 -11.87 -7.01
CA VAL A 11 12.68 -11.02 -6.41
C VAL A 11 12.47 -9.78 -7.27
N GLN A 12 11.24 -9.42 -7.52
CA GLN A 12 10.86 -8.25 -8.28
C GLN A 12 10.72 -7.02 -7.38
N VAL A 13 11.28 -5.90 -7.82
CA VAL A 13 11.16 -4.59 -7.17
C VAL A 13 10.70 -3.58 -8.21
N SER A 14 9.74 -2.75 -7.87
CA SER A 14 9.18 -1.73 -8.76
C SER A 14 9.37 -0.32 -8.21
N ASN A 15 9.39 0.66 -9.11
CA ASN A 15 9.25 2.09 -8.82
C ASN A 15 7.89 2.64 -9.28
N GLN A 16 6.86 1.81 -9.30
CA GLN A 16 5.50 2.07 -9.83
C GLN A 16 5.39 2.13 -11.36
N LEU A 17 6.48 2.03 -12.10
CA LEU A 17 6.49 1.98 -13.58
C LEU A 17 7.34 0.81 -14.09
N GLU A 18 8.62 0.84 -13.74
CA GLU A 18 9.59 -0.18 -14.15
C GLU A 18 9.72 -1.26 -13.07
N ILE A 19 10.14 -2.45 -13.48
CA ILE A 19 10.39 -3.57 -12.58
C ILE A 19 11.79 -4.10 -12.82
N SER A 20 12.57 -4.19 -11.75
CA SER A 20 13.89 -4.84 -11.72
C SER A 20 13.79 -6.17 -10.98
N THR A 21 14.52 -7.17 -11.48
CA THR A 21 14.62 -8.47 -10.79
C THR A 21 15.97 -8.55 -10.09
N THR A 22 16.00 -8.98 -8.84
CA THR A 22 17.23 -9.10 -8.06
C THR A 22 18.19 -10.14 -8.65
N ASP A 23 19.49 -9.83 -8.62
CA ASP A 23 20.59 -10.71 -9.02
C ASP A 23 20.87 -11.84 -7.99
N GLU A 24 21.94 -12.63 -8.20
CA GLU A 24 22.33 -13.73 -7.30
C GLU A 24 22.68 -13.25 -5.88
N GLU A 25 23.09 -12.01 -5.73
CA GLU A 25 23.38 -11.36 -4.44
C GLU A 25 22.18 -10.62 -3.84
N GLY A 26 21.00 -10.65 -4.51
CA GLY A 26 19.79 -9.97 -4.09
C GLY A 26 19.83 -8.45 -4.32
N ARG A 27 20.62 -7.98 -5.29
CA ARG A 27 20.72 -6.56 -5.64
C ARG A 27 19.76 -6.23 -6.78
N TRP A 28 19.23 -5.04 -6.72
CA TRP A 28 18.38 -4.47 -7.75
C TRP A 28 18.77 -3.02 -8.04
N GLU A 29 18.40 -2.53 -9.19
CA GLU A 29 18.64 -1.15 -9.62
C GLU A 29 17.42 -0.65 -10.41
N LEU A 30 16.93 0.52 -10.07
CA LEU A 30 15.84 1.22 -10.74
C LEU A 30 16.12 2.73 -10.75
N PRO A 31 15.62 3.47 -11.76
CA PRO A 31 15.63 4.93 -11.72
C PRO A 31 14.86 5.43 -10.48
N GLY A 32 15.40 6.48 -9.84
CA GLY A 32 14.77 7.17 -8.72
C GLY A 32 14.67 8.64 -9.03
N ASP A 33 13.47 9.12 -9.27
CA ASP A 33 13.17 10.55 -9.40
C ASP A 33 12.93 11.17 -8.00
N GLU A 34 12.63 12.47 -7.94
CA GLU A 34 12.44 13.15 -6.66
C GLU A 34 11.20 12.70 -5.89
N ASP A 35 10.16 12.21 -6.58
CA ASP A 35 8.94 11.69 -5.97
C ASP A 35 8.68 10.29 -6.51
N VAL A 36 9.09 9.27 -5.76
CA VAL A 36 8.98 7.87 -6.18
C VAL A 36 8.77 6.95 -5.00
N THR A 37 7.91 5.96 -5.16
CA THR A 37 7.76 4.88 -4.19
C THR A 37 8.32 3.59 -4.77
N PHE A 38 9.41 3.11 -4.16
CA PHE A 38 9.96 1.78 -4.44
C PHE A 38 9.26 0.74 -3.58
N PHE A 39 8.93 -0.39 -4.16
CA PHE A 39 8.34 -1.49 -3.39
C PHE A 39 8.77 -2.85 -3.93
N VAL A 40 8.87 -3.82 -3.01
CA VAL A 40 9.07 -5.21 -3.38
C VAL A 40 7.73 -5.83 -3.72
N ILE A 41 7.63 -6.45 -4.90
CA ILE A 41 6.53 -7.33 -5.25
C ILE A 41 6.74 -8.61 -4.45
N LYS A 42 5.96 -8.77 -3.37
CA LYS A 42 6.13 -9.88 -2.45
C LYS A 42 6.01 -11.21 -3.21
N PRO A 43 7.08 -12.00 -3.30
CA PRO A 43 7.00 -13.24 -4.04
C PRO A 43 6.31 -14.34 -3.23
N ARG A 44 5.81 -15.35 -3.90
CA ARG A 44 5.30 -16.57 -3.30
C ARG A 44 6.30 -17.18 -2.31
N ASP A 45 5.81 -17.76 -1.22
CA ASP A 45 6.58 -18.40 -0.16
C ASP A 45 7.50 -17.46 0.64
N TRP A 46 7.23 -16.16 0.57
CA TRP A 46 7.88 -15.14 1.37
C TRP A 46 6.85 -14.20 2.02
N MET A 47 7.22 -13.62 3.14
CA MET A 47 6.45 -12.57 3.82
C MET A 47 7.30 -11.30 3.95
N THR A 48 6.66 -10.15 3.86
CA THR A 48 7.25 -8.89 4.32
C THR A 48 6.96 -8.71 5.80
N PRO A 49 7.84 -8.07 6.57
CA PRO A 49 7.51 -7.66 7.94
C PRO A 49 6.23 -6.83 7.99
N VAL A 50 5.55 -6.88 9.11
CA VAL A 50 4.40 -6.00 9.39
C VAL A 50 4.74 -5.04 10.53
N ASN A 51 4.09 -3.88 10.56
CA ASN A 51 4.17 -2.96 11.69
C ASN A 51 3.23 -3.38 12.84
N GLY A 52 3.12 -2.55 13.88
CA GLY A 52 2.23 -2.81 15.03
C GLY A 52 0.74 -2.89 14.67
N HIS A 53 0.34 -2.41 13.49
CA HIS A 53 -1.03 -2.48 12.98
C HIS A 53 -1.22 -3.57 11.91
N GLN A 54 -0.33 -4.56 11.85
CA GLN A 54 -0.35 -5.63 10.85
C GLN A 54 -0.24 -5.14 9.40
N LEU A 55 0.17 -3.88 9.15
CA LEU A 55 0.36 -3.35 7.81
C LEU A 55 1.72 -3.83 7.25
N PRO A 56 1.76 -4.45 6.06
CA PRO A 56 2.99 -4.91 5.43
C PRO A 56 3.98 -3.77 5.15
N ARG A 57 5.26 -4.02 5.46
CA ARG A 57 6.37 -3.07 5.25
C ARG A 57 7.17 -3.49 4.03
N PHE A 58 6.62 -3.21 2.85
CA PHE A 58 7.13 -3.64 1.56
C PHE A 58 7.59 -2.50 0.65
N PHE A 59 7.55 -1.25 1.13
CA PHE A 59 7.82 -0.05 0.33
C PHE A 59 8.75 0.93 1.02
N TYR A 60 9.33 1.81 0.22
CA TYR A 60 10.09 2.99 0.63
C TYR A 60 9.70 4.15 -0.30
N THR A 61 9.18 5.23 0.26
CA THR A 61 8.86 6.44 -0.50
C THR A 61 9.98 7.46 -0.39
N HIS A 62 10.50 7.90 -1.51
CA HIS A 62 11.46 8.98 -1.64
C HIS A 62 10.74 10.24 -2.10
N LYS A 63 10.62 11.20 -1.20
CA LYS A 63 10.03 12.53 -1.45
C LYS A 63 10.88 13.55 -0.69
N PRO A 64 11.97 14.05 -1.32
CA PRO A 64 13.00 14.84 -0.63
C PRO A 64 12.46 16.08 0.06
N ALA A 65 11.52 16.78 -0.59
CA ALA A 65 10.88 17.98 -0.05
C ALA A 65 9.72 17.68 0.91
N GLY A 66 9.24 16.41 0.94
CA GLY A 66 8.00 16.05 1.61
C GLY A 66 6.75 16.44 0.83
N SER A 67 5.60 16.01 1.32
CA SER A 67 4.30 16.36 0.76
C SER A 67 3.99 17.86 0.90
N PRO A 68 3.12 18.40 0.05
CA PRO A 68 2.55 19.74 0.25
C PRO A 68 1.87 19.87 1.63
N ASP A 69 1.70 21.09 2.09
CA ASP A 69 0.93 21.38 3.31
C ASP A 69 -0.56 21.19 3.03
N GLN A 70 -1.14 20.22 3.66
CA GLN A 70 -2.54 19.78 3.49
C GLN A 70 -3.21 19.59 4.84
N SER A 71 -4.54 19.44 4.84
CA SER A 71 -5.33 19.27 6.08
C SER A 71 -4.94 18.01 6.86
N PHE A 72 -4.54 16.96 6.15
CA PHE A 72 -4.00 15.74 6.76
C PHE A 72 -2.53 15.59 6.37
N PRO A 73 -1.67 15.15 7.30
CA PRO A 73 -0.24 15.09 7.05
C PRO A 73 0.11 14.00 6.02
N GLY A 74 0.81 14.40 4.99
CA GLY A 74 1.45 13.50 4.04
C GLY A 74 2.83 13.02 4.49
N ILE A 75 3.69 12.72 3.53
CA ILE A 75 5.05 12.21 3.73
C ILE A 75 5.95 13.34 4.25
N ALA A 76 6.65 13.09 5.33
CA ALA A 76 7.67 14.03 5.81
C ALA A 76 8.86 14.09 4.84
N PRO A 77 9.59 15.22 4.76
CA PRO A 77 10.78 15.30 3.92
C PRO A 77 11.76 14.16 4.16
N THR A 78 12.05 13.37 3.13
CA THR A 78 12.95 12.22 3.24
C THR A 78 14.42 12.58 3.10
N GLY A 79 14.72 13.79 2.59
CA GLY A 79 16.06 14.19 2.25
C GLY A 79 16.60 13.41 1.03
N PRO A 80 17.94 13.35 0.86
CA PRO A 80 18.53 12.66 -0.30
C PRO A 80 18.29 11.14 -0.24
N LEU A 81 18.27 10.50 -1.41
CA LEU A 81 18.20 9.05 -1.53
C LEU A 81 19.32 8.39 -0.70
N PRO A 82 19.00 7.35 0.09
CA PRO A 82 20.01 6.56 0.75
C PRO A 82 20.89 5.81 -0.25
N SER A 83 22.06 5.38 0.15
CA SER A 83 22.98 4.61 -0.72
C SER A 83 22.45 3.23 -1.11
N SER A 84 21.48 2.70 -0.36
CA SER A 84 20.76 1.46 -0.67
C SER A 84 19.39 1.50 0.00
N ILE A 85 18.44 0.79 -0.61
CA ILE A 85 17.12 0.51 -0.04
C ILE A 85 17.01 -1.01 0.03
N ASP A 86 16.84 -1.53 1.24
CA ASP A 86 16.75 -2.97 1.49
C ASP A 86 15.32 -3.33 1.91
N PHE A 87 14.75 -4.35 1.26
CA PHE A 87 13.45 -4.91 1.60
C PHE A 87 13.63 -6.26 2.29
N PRO A 88 13.40 -6.37 3.60
CA PRO A 88 13.51 -7.63 4.30
C PRO A 88 12.38 -8.59 3.90
N LEU A 89 12.75 -9.84 3.62
CA LEU A 89 11.82 -10.93 3.32
C LEU A 89 12.02 -12.08 4.32
N ILE A 90 10.93 -12.62 4.81
CA ILE A 90 10.89 -13.74 5.74
C ILE A 90 10.35 -14.96 5.00
N GLN A 91 11.14 -16.02 4.92
CA GLN A 91 10.71 -17.24 4.24
C GLN A 91 9.51 -17.87 4.97
N ALA A 92 8.44 -18.13 4.24
CA ALA A 92 7.21 -18.69 4.76
C ALA A 92 6.53 -19.54 3.69
N GLN A 93 6.31 -20.82 3.97
CA GLN A 93 5.63 -21.68 3.04
C GLN A 93 4.15 -21.32 2.93
N GLU A 94 3.66 -21.08 1.72
CA GLU A 94 2.29 -20.71 1.44
C GLU A 94 1.51 -21.88 0.85
N PRO A 95 0.26 -22.11 1.32
CA PRO A 95 -0.55 -23.20 0.82
C PRO A 95 -1.15 -22.93 -0.56
N GLU A 96 -1.40 -23.98 -1.34
CA GLU A 96 -2.13 -23.90 -2.61
C GLU A 96 -3.60 -23.47 -2.47
N LYS A 97 -4.17 -23.67 -1.28
CA LYS A 97 -5.54 -23.25 -0.95
C LYS A 97 -5.50 -22.45 0.32
N PHE A 98 -6.04 -21.27 0.28
CA PHE A 98 -6.07 -20.34 1.40
C PHE A 98 -7.37 -19.54 1.42
N GLU A 99 -7.62 -18.90 2.53
CA GLU A 99 -8.68 -17.94 2.73
C GLU A 99 -8.08 -16.55 2.90
N ALA A 100 -8.75 -15.54 2.40
CA ALA A 100 -8.47 -14.13 2.62
C ALA A 100 -9.76 -13.41 3.03
N VAL A 101 -9.62 -12.36 3.82
CA VAL A 101 -10.74 -11.51 4.24
C VAL A 101 -10.76 -10.25 3.38
N PHE A 102 -11.92 -9.89 2.87
CA PHE A 102 -12.10 -8.65 2.12
C PHE A 102 -13.16 -7.78 2.79
N PHE A 103 -12.78 -6.55 3.12
CA PHE A 103 -13.72 -5.52 3.55
C PHE A 103 -14.04 -4.62 2.36
N GLY A 104 -15.31 -4.48 2.03
CA GLY A 104 -15.81 -3.50 1.08
C GLY A 104 -16.36 -2.29 1.80
N ASP A 105 -15.81 -1.10 1.53
CA ASP A 105 -16.30 0.20 2.01
C ASP A 105 -16.60 0.23 3.53
N PRO A 106 -15.64 0.01 4.42
CA PRO A 106 -15.92 0.10 5.86
C PRO A 106 -16.31 1.52 6.30
N GLN A 107 -15.76 2.54 5.70
CA GLN A 107 -16.12 3.97 5.75
C GLN A 107 -16.54 4.54 7.12
N PRO A 108 -15.85 4.29 8.23
CA PRO A 108 -16.21 4.96 9.48
C PRO A 108 -15.92 6.46 9.39
N ARG A 109 -16.88 7.27 9.87
CA ARG A 109 -16.78 8.74 9.91
C ARG A 109 -16.01 9.25 11.12
N ASN A 110 -15.86 8.43 12.13
CA ASN A 110 -15.26 8.81 13.40
C ASN A 110 -14.92 7.56 14.24
N VAL A 111 -14.23 7.77 15.36
CA VAL A 111 -13.78 6.69 16.26
C VAL A 111 -14.95 5.84 16.79
N ARG A 112 -16.13 6.42 17.00
CA ARG A 112 -17.30 5.66 17.48
C ARG A 112 -17.78 4.65 16.44
N GLU A 113 -17.73 5.00 15.16
CA GLU A 113 -18.07 4.06 14.08
C GLU A 113 -16.97 2.99 13.92
N VAL A 114 -15.70 3.32 14.20
CA VAL A 114 -14.63 2.33 14.31
C VAL A 114 -14.90 1.33 15.44
N GLU A 115 -15.40 1.79 16.59
CA GLU A 115 -15.82 0.90 17.70
C GLU A 115 -16.92 -0.08 17.27
N TYR A 116 -17.88 0.35 16.42
CA TYR A 116 -18.89 -0.55 15.87
C TYR A 116 -18.28 -1.60 14.95
N ILE A 117 -17.35 -1.22 14.05
CA ILE A 117 -16.63 -2.16 13.20
C ILE A 117 -15.85 -3.15 14.06
N GLY A 118 -15.20 -2.66 15.12
CA GLY A 118 -14.47 -3.49 16.06
C GLY A 118 -15.36 -4.58 16.68
N HIS A 119 -16.49 -4.17 17.23
CA HIS A 119 -17.40 -5.05 17.94
C HIS A 119 -18.21 -5.98 17.00
N ASP A 120 -18.73 -5.42 15.88
CA ASP A 120 -19.70 -6.16 15.06
C ASP A 120 -19.03 -7.00 13.96
N VAL A 121 -17.76 -6.72 13.61
CA VAL A 121 -17.06 -7.38 12.51
C VAL A 121 -15.71 -7.95 12.95
N VAL A 122 -14.84 -7.13 13.55
CA VAL A 122 -13.46 -7.56 13.86
C VAL A 122 -13.43 -8.64 14.93
N GLU A 123 -14.24 -8.53 15.97
CA GLU A 123 -14.32 -9.56 17.04
C GLU A 123 -14.64 -10.95 16.49
N GLU A 124 -15.50 -11.05 15.48
CA GLU A 124 -15.86 -12.34 14.87
C GLU A 124 -14.73 -12.94 14.01
N LEU A 125 -13.76 -12.12 13.61
CA LEU A 125 -12.63 -12.53 12.77
C LEU A 125 -11.37 -12.86 13.58
N ILE A 126 -11.34 -12.57 14.88
CA ILE A 126 -10.19 -12.92 15.73
C ILE A 126 -9.98 -14.42 15.74
N GLY A 127 -8.79 -14.87 15.36
CA GLY A 127 -8.46 -16.29 15.26
C GLY A 127 -8.92 -16.95 13.95
N THR A 128 -9.27 -16.17 12.95
CA THR A 128 -9.59 -16.66 11.59
C THR A 128 -8.45 -17.51 11.02
N SER A 129 -8.76 -18.45 10.12
CA SER A 129 -7.79 -19.22 9.33
C SER A 129 -7.25 -18.43 8.11
N ALA A 130 -7.85 -17.28 7.81
CA ALA A 130 -7.42 -16.42 6.70
C ALA A 130 -5.95 -16.01 6.85
N LYS A 131 -5.28 -15.86 5.73
CA LYS A 131 -3.83 -15.62 5.68
C LYS A 131 -3.48 -14.14 5.60
N PHE A 132 -4.37 -13.35 5.06
CA PHE A 132 -4.29 -11.89 5.00
C PHE A 132 -5.69 -11.30 4.84
N GLY A 133 -5.79 -9.99 5.03
CA GLY A 133 -6.99 -9.22 4.74
C GLY A 133 -6.69 -8.08 3.76
N VAL A 134 -7.74 -7.59 3.12
CA VAL A 134 -7.69 -6.43 2.20
C VAL A 134 -8.91 -5.55 2.41
N THR A 135 -8.71 -4.24 2.57
CA THR A 135 -9.79 -3.26 2.43
C THR A 135 -9.83 -2.76 1.00
N LEU A 136 -10.98 -2.86 0.34
CA LEU A 136 -11.16 -2.61 -1.09
C LEU A 136 -11.48 -1.13 -1.42
N GLY A 137 -10.84 -0.21 -0.74
CA GLY A 137 -11.07 1.23 -0.85
C GLY A 137 -12.13 1.75 0.12
N ASP A 138 -12.28 3.06 0.14
CA ASP A 138 -13.17 3.76 1.06
C ASP A 138 -12.96 3.27 2.51
N ILE A 139 -11.68 3.27 2.90
CA ILE A 139 -11.21 2.78 4.21
C ILE A 139 -11.87 3.61 5.31
N VAL A 140 -11.92 4.94 5.12
CA VAL A 140 -12.59 5.90 6.01
C VAL A 140 -13.54 6.79 5.21
N PHE A 141 -14.28 7.69 5.87
CA PHE A 141 -15.17 8.65 5.23
C PHE A 141 -14.61 10.07 5.38
N ASP A 142 -13.74 10.49 4.44
CA ASP A 142 -13.13 11.84 4.31
C ASP A 142 -12.23 12.29 5.47
N ASP A 143 -12.36 11.76 6.66
CA ASP A 143 -11.50 12.08 7.80
C ASP A 143 -10.33 11.10 7.89
N LEU A 144 -9.20 11.44 7.25
CA LEU A 144 -8.02 10.57 7.21
C LEU A 144 -7.33 10.39 8.57
N ALA A 145 -7.69 11.19 9.60
CA ALA A 145 -7.24 10.95 10.96
C ALA A 145 -7.81 9.65 11.56
N VAL A 146 -8.89 9.12 10.96
CA VAL A 146 -9.52 7.86 11.37
C VAL A 146 -8.73 6.63 10.89
N PHE A 147 -7.76 6.77 9.97
CA PHE A 147 -6.89 5.65 9.58
C PHE A 147 -6.22 4.98 10.78
N GLU A 148 -5.65 5.76 11.69
CA GLU A 148 -4.92 5.23 12.85
C GLU A 148 -5.79 4.38 13.77
N PRO A 149 -6.93 4.86 14.32
CA PRO A 149 -7.79 4.03 15.17
C PRO A 149 -8.40 2.85 14.43
N LEU A 150 -8.72 2.98 13.14
CA LEU A 150 -9.24 1.86 12.35
C LEU A 150 -8.18 0.77 12.15
N ASN A 151 -6.96 1.15 11.79
CA ASN A 151 -5.84 0.21 11.65
C ASN A 151 -5.54 -0.53 12.95
N ALA A 152 -5.56 0.19 14.10
CA ALA A 152 -5.37 -0.42 15.41
C ALA A 152 -6.48 -1.45 15.72
N THR A 153 -7.71 -1.17 15.30
CA THR A 153 -8.87 -2.07 15.48
C THR A 153 -8.77 -3.29 14.58
N ILE A 154 -8.51 -3.12 13.28
CA ILE A 154 -8.37 -4.23 12.31
C ILE A 154 -7.18 -5.13 12.68
N ALA A 155 -6.10 -4.56 13.20
CA ALA A 155 -4.92 -5.32 13.63
C ALA A 155 -5.21 -6.40 14.70
N LEU A 156 -6.32 -6.28 15.44
CA LEU A 156 -6.75 -7.29 16.42
C LEU A 156 -7.09 -8.64 15.77
N ILE A 157 -7.39 -8.67 14.48
CA ILE A 157 -7.60 -9.91 13.71
C ILE A 157 -6.31 -10.74 13.70
N GLY A 158 -5.13 -10.08 13.73
CA GLY A 158 -3.82 -10.74 13.87
C GLY A 158 -3.24 -11.29 12.57
N ILE A 159 -3.68 -10.82 11.41
CA ILE A 159 -3.18 -11.20 10.07
C ILE A 159 -2.66 -9.97 9.32
N PRO A 160 -1.72 -10.11 8.37
CA PRO A 160 -1.30 -9.00 7.50
C PRO A 160 -2.50 -8.38 6.79
N TRP A 161 -2.52 -7.04 6.69
CA TRP A 161 -3.65 -6.31 6.12
C TRP A 161 -3.21 -5.33 5.05
N TYR A 162 -3.66 -5.54 3.82
CA TYR A 162 -3.43 -4.69 2.67
C TYR A 162 -4.57 -3.70 2.49
N ASN A 163 -4.29 -2.60 1.81
CA ASN A 163 -5.30 -1.56 1.58
C ASN A 163 -5.29 -1.10 0.12
N VAL A 164 -6.46 -0.86 -0.40
CA VAL A 164 -6.70 -0.22 -1.70
C VAL A 164 -7.19 1.20 -1.41
N ILE A 165 -6.79 2.17 -2.20
CA ILE A 165 -7.28 3.54 -2.08
C ILE A 165 -8.70 3.63 -2.66
N GLY A 166 -9.58 4.39 -1.97
CA GLY A 166 -10.89 4.77 -2.45
C GLY A 166 -11.03 6.29 -2.55
N ASN A 167 -12.14 6.76 -3.09
CA ASN A 167 -12.35 8.19 -3.24
C ASN A 167 -12.51 8.93 -1.91
N HIS A 168 -12.86 8.25 -0.83
CA HIS A 168 -12.94 8.83 0.52
C HIS A 168 -11.60 8.82 1.28
N ASP A 169 -10.55 8.26 0.68
CA ASP A 169 -9.23 8.10 1.30
C ASP A 169 -8.21 9.14 0.80
N ILE A 170 -8.64 10.11 0.00
CA ILE A 170 -7.78 11.13 -0.62
C ILE A 170 -7.74 12.44 0.17
N ASN A 171 -6.71 13.23 -0.07
CA ASN A 171 -6.57 14.59 0.43
C ASN A 171 -7.44 15.55 -0.42
N TYR A 172 -8.66 15.84 0.00
CA TYR A 172 -9.62 16.66 -0.77
C TYR A 172 -9.22 18.12 -0.96
N ASP A 173 -8.24 18.60 -0.21
CA ASP A 173 -7.64 19.93 -0.36
C ASP A 173 -6.43 19.95 -1.31
N SER A 174 -6.07 18.81 -1.89
CA SER A 174 -5.04 18.76 -2.94
C SER A 174 -5.44 19.56 -4.18
N ALA A 175 -4.49 20.31 -4.72
CA ALA A 175 -4.68 21.06 -5.96
C ALA A 175 -4.61 20.17 -7.20
N GLU A 176 -3.86 19.07 -7.13
CA GLU A 176 -3.55 18.17 -8.24
C GLU A 176 -3.75 16.71 -7.81
N ASP A 177 -3.96 15.84 -8.78
CA ASP A 177 -4.13 14.40 -8.57
C ASP A 177 -2.90 13.77 -7.92
N ALA A 178 -1.73 14.11 -8.42
CA ALA A 178 -0.44 13.58 -7.96
C ALA A 178 -0.15 13.80 -6.45
N ASP A 179 -0.83 14.74 -5.81
CA ASP A 179 -0.70 15.03 -4.39
C ASP A 179 -1.96 14.62 -3.60
N SER A 180 -2.93 13.98 -4.24
CA SER A 180 -4.22 13.66 -3.60
C SER A 180 -4.15 12.44 -2.69
N ASP A 181 -3.17 11.60 -2.82
CA ASP A 181 -3.01 10.35 -2.09
C ASP A 181 -1.88 10.36 -1.02
N GLU A 182 -1.34 11.54 -0.69
CA GLU A 182 -0.17 11.71 0.17
C GLU A 182 -0.34 11.12 1.58
N THR A 183 -1.52 11.26 2.17
CA THR A 183 -1.81 10.69 3.50
C THR A 183 -2.00 9.17 3.42
N PHE A 184 -2.61 8.67 2.35
CA PHE A 184 -2.72 7.24 2.07
C PHE A 184 -1.32 6.64 1.88
N THR A 185 -0.50 7.20 1.00
CA THR A 185 0.87 6.72 0.69
C THR A 185 1.77 6.74 1.92
N ARG A 186 1.68 7.77 2.76
CA ARG A 186 2.37 7.81 4.04
C ARG A 186 2.01 6.63 4.94
N THR A 187 0.76 6.18 4.92
CA THR A 187 0.22 5.18 5.84
C THR A 187 0.37 3.76 5.30
N TYR A 188 0.02 3.55 4.05
CA TYR A 188 -0.14 2.24 3.43
C TYR A 188 0.87 1.93 2.33
N GLY A 189 1.56 2.94 1.80
CA GLY A 189 2.51 2.81 0.70
C GLY A 189 1.90 3.16 -0.66
N PRO A 190 2.40 2.55 -1.75
CA PRO A 190 1.97 2.90 -3.10
C PRO A 190 0.46 2.71 -3.27
N ASN A 191 -0.17 3.63 -3.99
CA ASN A 191 -1.60 3.60 -4.30
C ASN A 191 -1.98 2.48 -5.30
N TYR A 192 -1.01 1.98 -6.09
CA TYR A 192 -1.13 0.74 -6.86
C TYR A 192 0.14 -0.10 -6.74
N TYR A 193 -0.03 -1.41 -6.66
CA TYR A 193 1.05 -2.36 -6.45
C TYR A 193 0.59 -3.80 -6.74
N SER A 194 1.50 -4.75 -6.63
CA SER A 194 1.17 -6.18 -6.73
C SER A 194 1.87 -7.01 -5.67
N PHE A 195 1.36 -8.21 -5.45
CA PHE A 195 1.97 -9.22 -4.57
C PHE A 195 1.46 -10.61 -4.92
N ASP A 196 2.27 -11.62 -4.61
CA ASP A 196 1.86 -13.02 -4.73
C ASP A 196 1.42 -13.58 -3.39
N TYR A 197 0.44 -14.47 -3.41
CA TYR A 197 0.15 -15.37 -2.30
C TYR A 197 -0.29 -16.73 -2.83
N GLY A 198 0.43 -17.80 -2.43
CA GLY A 198 0.22 -19.14 -2.98
C GLY A 198 0.29 -19.12 -4.52
N PRO A 199 -0.72 -19.67 -5.22
CA PRO A 199 -0.75 -19.69 -6.70
C PRO A 199 -1.39 -18.43 -7.31
N VAL A 200 -1.64 -17.36 -6.54
CA VAL A 200 -2.40 -16.20 -7.02
C VAL A 200 -1.51 -14.96 -7.02
N HIS A 201 -1.49 -14.27 -8.15
CA HIS A 201 -0.92 -12.94 -8.29
C HIS A 201 -2.04 -11.90 -8.10
N PHE A 202 -1.85 -10.96 -7.17
CA PHE A 202 -2.79 -9.91 -6.84
C PHE A 202 -2.29 -8.59 -7.40
N LEU A 203 -3.15 -7.90 -8.15
CA LEU A 203 -2.95 -6.52 -8.58
C LEU A 203 -3.89 -5.62 -7.78
N VAL A 204 -3.33 -4.67 -7.09
CA VAL A 204 -4.04 -3.57 -6.43
C VAL A 204 -3.93 -2.36 -7.32
N LEU A 205 -5.06 -1.73 -7.63
CA LEU A 205 -5.14 -0.64 -8.59
C LEU A 205 -5.77 0.60 -7.95
N ASP A 206 -5.25 1.75 -8.33
CA ASP A 206 -5.89 3.04 -8.08
C ASP A 206 -6.73 3.40 -9.31
N ASN A 207 -8.02 3.57 -9.11
CA ASN A 207 -8.94 4.01 -10.16
C ASN A 207 -9.59 5.37 -9.84
N ILE A 208 -9.01 6.12 -8.91
CA ILE A 208 -9.50 7.44 -8.53
C ILE A 208 -8.65 8.50 -9.24
N LEU A 209 -9.28 9.30 -10.07
CA LEU A 209 -8.67 10.46 -10.72
C LEU A 209 -9.22 11.73 -10.07
N TRP A 210 -8.41 12.42 -9.30
CA TRP A 210 -8.79 13.64 -8.59
C TRP A 210 -8.69 14.86 -9.49
N GLY A 211 -9.76 15.60 -9.64
CA GLY A 211 -9.82 16.80 -10.47
C GLY A 211 -9.35 18.10 -9.79
N GLY A 212 -8.71 17.99 -8.62
CA GLY A 212 -8.22 19.12 -7.83
C GLY A 212 -9.28 19.81 -6.99
N ALA A 213 -8.85 20.39 -5.87
CA ALA A 213 -9.68 21.25 -5.02
C ALA A 213 -10.08 22.51 -5.75
N LYS A 214 -11.33 22.96 -5.58
CA LYS A 214 -11.84 24.20 -6.17
C LYS A 214 -11.99 25.28 -5.10
N PRO A 215 -11.88 26.57 -5.47
CA PRO A 215 -12.03 27.69 -4.51
C PRO A 215 -13.35 27.68 -3.75
N GLU A 216 -14.41 27.13 -4.32
CA GLU A 216 -15.72 26.94 -3.72
C GLU A 216 -15.82 25.72 -2.81
N GLY A 217 -14.73 24.96 -2.62
CA GLY A 217 -14.63 23.89 -1.63
C GLY A 217 -15.13 22.51 -2.09
N SER A 218 -15.55 22.33 -3.33
CA SER A 218 -15.90 21.02 -3.88
C SER A 218 -14.93 20.63 -4.99
N GLY A 219 -14.02 19.73 -4.70
CA GLY A 219 -13.30 18.99 -5.71
C GLY A 219 -14.19 17.98 -6.42
N SER A 220 -13.71 17.37 -7.48
CA SER A 220 -14.40 16.29 -8.17
C SER A 220 -13.42 15.18 -8.50
N TYR A 221 -13.83 13.95 -8.34
CA TYR A 221 -13.09 12.78 -8.83
C TYR A 221 -13.86 12.09 -9.95
N SER A 222 -13.16 11.28 -10.72
CA SER A 222 -13.74 10.40 -11.73
C SER A 222 -13.03 9.04 -11.68
N GLY A 223 -13.68 8.01 -12.17
CA GLY A 223 -13.07 6.69 -12.30
C GLY A 223 -12.23 6.61 -13.57
N GLY A 224 -11.00 6.09 -13.45
CA GLY A 224 -10.10 5.86 -14.58
C GLY A 224 -8.79 5.23 -14.14
N ILE A 225 -7.96 4.83 -15.08
CA ILE A 225 -6.61 4.32 -14.83
C ILE A 225 -5.67 5.11 -15.73
N GLU A 226 -4.65 5.70 -15.13
CA GLU A 226 -3.65 6.46 -15.86
C GLU A 226 -2.71 5.59 -16.69
N GLN A 227 -2.04 6.20 -17.69
CA GLN A 227 -1.15 5.48 -18.60
C GLN A 227 0.05 4.87 -17.86
N THR A 228 0.61 5.53 -16.87
CA THR A 228 1.71 5.03 -16.03
C THR A 228 1.32 3.74 -15.32
N GLN A 229 0.13 3.70 -14.75
CA GLN A 229 -0.40 2.49 -14.10
C GLN A 229 -0.69 1.36 -15.11
N LEU A 230 -1.19 1.69 -16.30
CA LEU A 230 -1.36 0.70 -17.37
C LEU A 230 -0.02 0.11 -17.84
N ASP A 231 1.04 0.91 -17.86
CA ASP A 231 2.38 0.45 -18.22
C ASP A 231 2.99 -0.40 -17.10
N PHE A 232 2.79 -0.04 -15.83
CA PHE A 232 3.11 -0.92 -14.69
C PHE A 232 2.40 -2.27 -14.80
N ILE A 233 1.08 -2.29 -15.03
CA ILE A 233 0.30 -3.54 -15.18
C ILE A 233 0.88 -4.42 -16.29
N ARG A 234 1.26 -3.85 -17.45
CA ARG A 234 1.87 -4.61 -18.55
C ARG A 234 3.23 -5.18 -18.17
N ASN A 235 4.05 -4.37 -17.50
CA ASN A 235 5.38 -4.79 -17.07
C ASN A 235 5.31 -5.91 -16.04
N ASP A 236 4.39 -5.79 -15.09
CA ASP A 236 4.17 -6.74 -14.01
C ASP A 236 3.64 -8.08 -14.54
N LEU A 237 2.54 -8.06 -15.31
CA LEU A 237 1.95 -9.26 -15.89
C LEU A 237 2.87 -9.98 -16.89
N ALA A 238 3.83 -9.30 -17.48
CA ALA A 238 4.84 -9.93 -18.35
C ALA A 238 5.81 -10.82 -17.56
N LEU A 239 5.90 -10.66 -16.25
CA LEU A 239 6.80 -11.40 -15.35
C LEU A 239 6.08 -12.48 -14.55
N VAL A 240 4.74 -12.50 -14.58
CA VAL A 240 3.94 -13.56 -13.96
C VAL A 240 4.06 -14.85 -14.77
N SER A 241 4.49 -15.94 -14.13
CA SER A 241 4.78 -17.24 -14.76
C SER A 241 3.72 -18.30 -14.45
#